data_9c320628bf096fe48a2cc1b48b98afb9
#
_entry.id   9c320628bf096fe48a2cc1b48b98afb9
#
_cell.length_a   1.000
_cell.length_b   1.000
_cell.length_c   1.000
_cell.angle_alpha   90.00
_cell.angle_beta   90.00
_cell.angle_gamma   90.00
#
_symmetry.space_group_name_H-M   'P 1'
#
loop_
_entity.id
_entity.type
_entity.pdbx_description
1 polymer ?
#
loop_
_entity_poly.entity_id
_entity_poly.type
_entity_poly.pdbx_seq_one_letter_code
_entity_poly.pdbx_strand_id
1 'polypeptide(L)'
;VKSLYNAYNTAVSSAYIIRVDGYDDSEKRAKRCADSCELAGMPWEYWDAYNGLSDELIPPEHHGGIMPMLKVTDHYLTRGELACALSHISLWQKCVLDDQPLVVLEHDSVMVQPYLNHSVFNSICFLGSNEQVNQGWQVLPTPPHASEGPNYHFICRAHAYAIDPTVAKNLLAHALKYGICAPLDIMIRADIFPIHQMGVYAYDVKGEDTTILGRPKEGRSTKRNDNLEV
;
A
#
# COMPACT_ATOMS: atom_id res chain seq x y z
N VAL A 1 -2.84 6.70 33.74
CA VAL A 1 -3.02 5.54 32.83
C VAL A 1 -4.26 5.74 31.94
N LYS A 2 -5.43 6.16 32.46
CA LYS A 2 -6.64 6.43 31.67
C LYS A 2 -6.49 7.57 30.64
N SER A 3 -5.64 8.56 30.92
CA SER A 3 -5.44 9.72 30.05
C SER A 3 -4.60 9.37 28.80
N LEU A 4 -3.60 8.51 28.94
CA LEU A 4 -2.79 8.02 27.81
C LEU A 4 -3.58 7.10 26.89
N TYR A 5 -4.42 6.22 27.46
CA TYR A 5 -5.26 5.32 26.70
C TYR A 5 -6.29 6.06 25.83
N ASN A 6 -6.88 7.14 26.37
CA ASN A 6 -7.84 7.96 25.62
C ASN A 6 -7.16 8.80 24.53
N ALA A 7 -5.94 9.28 24.74
CA ALA A 7 -5.20 10.04 23.72
C ALA A 7 -4.82 9.16 22.52
N TYR A 8 -4.42 7.91 22.76
CA TYR A 8 -4.10 6.96 21.69
C TYR A 8 -5.34 6.53 20.90
N ASN A 9 -6.48 6.37 21.57
CA ASN A 9 -7.71 5.88 20.95
C ASN A 9 -8.47 6.92 20.10
N THR A 10 -8.07 8.18 20.15
CA THR A 10 -8.74 9.26 19.41
C THR A 10 -7.84 9.96 18.40
N ALA A 11 -6.56 9.59 18.35
CA ALA A 11 -5.64 10.19 17.38
C ALA A 11 -6.00 9.72 15.96
N VAL A 12 -6.19 10.69 15.08
CA VAL A 12 -6.34 10.44 13.65
C VAL A 12 -4.97 10.14 13.07
N SER A 13 -4.85 9.06 12.31
CA SER A 13 -3.61 8.71 11.62
C SER A 13 -3.32 9.72 10.51
N SER A 14 -2.04 10.01 10.26
CA SER A 14 -1.63 10.72 9.03
C SER A 14 -1.66 9.78 7.84
N ALA A 15 -2.22 10.26 6.74
CA ALA A 15 -2.23 9.56 5.47
C ALA A 15 -1.08 10.05 4.58
N TYR A 16 -0.46 9.11 3.88
CA TYR A 16 0.54 9.38 2.85
C TYR A 16 -0.03 8.99 1.50
N ILE A 17 -0.22 9.98 0.63
CA ILE A 17 -0.80 9.80 -0.70
C ILE A 17 0.34 9.59 -1.70
N ILE A 18 0.48 8.37 -2.18
CA ILE A 18 1.50 8.01 -3.17
C ILE A 18 1.11 8.63 -4.51
N ARG A 19 1.99 9.46 -5.08
CA ARG A 19 1.82 10.07 -6.39
C ARG A 19 3.10 9.99 -7.21
N VAL A 20 2.98 9.95 -8.52
CA VAL A 20 4.12 10.12 -9.43
C VAL A 20 4.25 11.62 -9.71
N ASP A 21 5.25 12.24 -9.10
CA ASP A 21 5.53 13.67 -9.27
C ASP A 21 5.86 14.00 -10.73
N GLY A 22 5.38 15.14 -11.21
CA GLY A 22 5.54 15.57 -12.60
C GLY A 22 4.73 14.77 -13.63
N TYR A 23 3.81 13.91 -13.20
CA TYR A 23 2.91 13.18 -14.09
C TYR A 23 1.47 13.63 -13.88
N ASP A 24 0.93 14.42 -14.81
CA ASP A 24 -0.34 15.14 -14.69
C ASP A 24 -1.52 14.28 -14.24
N ASP A 25 -1.66 13.06 -14.79
CA ASP A 25 -2.76 12.16 -14.43
C ASP A 25 -2.64 11.66 -12.99
N SER A 26 -1.42 11.36 -12.52
CA SER A 26 -1.19 10.98 -11.14
C SER A 26 -1.44 12.15 -10.19
N GLU A 27 -0.96 13.34 -10.52
CA GLU A 27 -1.16 14.55 -9.72
C GLU A 27 -2.63 14.93 -9.61
N LYS A 28 -3.37 14.88 -10.70
CA LYS A 28 -4.81 15.15 -10.72
C LYS A 28 -5.58 14.18 -9.82
N ARG A 29 -5.23 12.90 -9.86
CA ARG A 29 -5.85 11.87 -9.01
C ARG A 29 -5.45 12.06 -7.57
N ALA A 30 -4.17 12.28 -7.28
CA ALA A 30 -3.65 12.53 -5.94
C ALA A 30 -4.29 13.78 -5.32
N LYS A 31 -4.52 14.84 -6.11
CA LYS A 31 -5.28 15.99 -5.64
C LYS A 31 -6.70 15.63 -5.23
N ARG A 32 -7.41 14.83 -6.00
CA ARG A 32 -8.75 14.35 -5.62
C ARG A 32 -8.70 13.53 -4.33
N CYS A 33 -7.69 12.66 -4.18
CA CYS A 33 -7.48 11.92 -2.94
C CYS A 33 -7.28 12.87 -1.76
N ALA A 34 -6.41 13.88 -1.92
CA ALA A 34 -6.13 14.90 -0.92
C ALA A 34 -7.39 15.69 -0.53
N ASP A 35 -8.15 16.17 -1.51
CA ASP A 35 -9.42 16.87 -1.28
C ASP A 35 -10.41 16.00 -0.48
N SER A 36 -10.43 14.69 -0.74
CA SER A 36 -11.25 13.74 0.01
C SER A 36 -10.77 13.53 1.45
N CYS A 37 -9.46 13.52 1.67
CA CYS A 37 -8.88 13.48 3.01
C CYS A 37 -9.26 14.73 3.82
N GLU A 38 -9.20 15.92 3.23
CA GLU A 38 -9.63 17.16 3.88
C GLU A 38 -11.10 17.11 4.28
N LEU A 39 -11.97 16.67 3.37
CA LEU A 39 -13.40 16.53 3.64
C LEU A 39 -13.69 15.49 4.74
N ALA A 40 -12.90 14.42 4.79
CA ALA A 40 -13.00 13.39 5.81
C ALA A 40 -12.38 13.80 7.16
N GLY A 41 -11.66 14.92 7.24
CA GLY A 41 -10.90 15.31 8.43
C GLY A 41 -9.66 14.45 8.69
N MET A 42 -9.09 13.88 7.65
CA MET A 42 -7.90 13.04 7.69
C MET A 42 -6.66 13.88 7.39
N PRO A 43 -5.68 14.03 8.30
CA PRO A 43 -4.39 14.64 7.98
C PRO A 43 -3.68 13.85 6.87
N TRP A 44 -3.06 14.55 5.94
CA TRP A 44 -2.41 13.92 4.80
C TRP A 44 -1.16 14.68 4.34
N GLU A 45 -0.27 13.94 3.67
CA GLU A 45 0.90 14.46 2.96
C GLU A 45 1.05 13.70 1.64
N TYR A 46 1.66 14.34 0.63
CA TYR A 46 2.08 13.63 -0.57
C TYR A 46 3.34 12.82 -0.29
N TRP A 47 3.39 11.65 -0.92
CA TRP A 47 4.55 10.79 -0.96
C TRP A 47 4.94 10.53 -2.42
N ASP A 48 6.05 11.10 -2.84
CA ASP A 48 6.49 10.96 -4.22
C ASP A 48 6.90 9.52 -4.48
N ALA A 49 6.31 8.94 -5.51
CA ALA A 49 6.51 7.54 -5.88
C ALA A 49 7.79 7.33 -6.67
N TYR A 50 8.29 6.11 -6.67
CA TYR A 50 9.19 5.69 -7.73
C TYR A 50 8.47 5.79 -9.06
N ASN A 51 9.12 6.40 -10.07
CA ASN A 51 8.49 6.60 -11.37
C ASN A 51 8.70 5.39 -12.28
N GLY A 52 7.70 4.50 -12.34
CA GLY A 52 7.72 3.34 -13.24
C GLY A 52 7.57 3.66 -14.71
N LEU A 53 7.30 4.92 -15.06
CA LEU A 53 7.20 5.40 -16.45
C LEU A 53 8.56 5.86 -17.00
N SER A 54 9.52 6.16 -16.12
CA SER A 54 10.88 6.54 -16.50
C SER A 54 11.73 5.33 -16.91
N ASP A 55 12.82 5.58 -17.59
CA ASP A 55 13.76 4.52 -18.00
C ASP A 55 14.54 3.93 -16.83
N GLU A 56 14.72 4.71 -15.76
CA GLU A 56 15.38 4.29 -14.53
C GLU A 56 14.48 4.48 -13.33
N LEU A 57 14.54 3.55 -12.38
CA LEU A 57 13.84 3.65 -11.09
C LEU A 57 14.72 4.39 -10.09
N ILE A 58 14.68 5.73 -10.17
CA ILE A 58 15.43 6.59 -9.26
C ILE A 58 14.61 6.78 -7.99
N PRO A 59 15.22 6.53 -6.80
CA PRO A 59 14.53 6.80 -5.53
C PRO A 59 14.33 8.31 -5.36
N PRO A 60 13.12 8.75 -4.98
CA PRO A 60 12.90 10.12 -4.54
C PRO A 60 13.79 10.49 -3.34
N GLU A 61 14.13 11.77 -3.18
CA GLU A 61 15.08 12.23 -2.15
C GLU A 61 14.74 11.82 -0.71
N HIS A 62 13.46 11.66 -0.41
CA HIS A 62 12.99 11.33 0.95
C HIS A 62 12.99 9.82 1.23
N HIS A 63 13.28 9.00 0.23
CA HIS A 63 13.25 7.56 0.39
C HIS A 63 14.58 7.07 0.96
N GLY A 64 14.49 6.46 2.13
CA GLY A 64 15.67 5.97 2.82
C GLY A 64 16.36 4.78 2.12
N GLY A 65 17.54 4.46 2.59
CA GLY A 65 18.53 3.60 1.95
C GLY A 65 18.29 2.09 1.96
N ILE A 66 17.06 1.59 2.12
CA ILE A 66 16.82 0.12 2.10
C ILE A 66 16.91 -0.48 0.69
N MET A 67 16.72 0.34 -0.34
CA MET A 67 16.66 -0.08 -1.74
C MET A 67 17.84 -0.94 -2.21
N PRO A 68 19.09 -0.59 -1.93
CA PRO A 68 20.23 -1.40 -2.36
C PRO A 68 20.26 -2.81 -1.77
N MET A 69 19.44 -3.07 -0.75
CA MET A 69 19.38 -4.36 -0.07
C MET A 69 18.23 -5.25 -0.60
N LEU A 70 17.32 -4.68 -1.39
CA LEU A 70 16.18 -5.40 -1.93
C LEU A 70 16.55 -6.12 -3.22
N LYS A 71 16.14 -7.37 -3.31
CA LYS A 71 16.28 -8.17 -4.52
C LYS A 71 14.94 -8.23 -5.25
N VAL A 72 14.97 -8.21 -6.57
CA VAL A 72 13.80 -8.52 -7.39
C VAL A 72 13.89 -9.98 -7.79
N THR A 73 12.95 -10.78 -7.33
CA THR A 73 12.96 -12.24 -7.55
C THR A 73 11.89 -12.70 -8.53
N ASP A 74 10.91 -11.86 -8.84
CA ASP A 74 9.97 -12.11 -9.93
C ASP A 74 10.37 -11.30 -11.17
N HIS A 75 10.93 -11.99 -12.16
CA HIS A 75 11.36 -11.40 -13.44
C HIS A 75 10.20 -11.00 -14.36
N TYR A 76 8.97 -11.32 -14.00
CA TYR A 76 7.77 -10.96 -14.77
C TYR A 76 7.11 -9.66 -14.29
N LEU A 77 7.60 -9.04 -13.22
CA LEU A 77 7.11 -7.76 -12.77
C LEU A 77 7.36 -6.70 -13.84
N THR A 78 6.34 -5.90 -14.11
CA THR A 78 6.50 -4.69 -14.89
C THR A 78 7.26 -3.66 -14.08
N ARG A 79 7.85 -2.68 -14.75
CA ARG A 79 8.49 -1.55 -14.09
C ARG A 79 7.51 -0.78 -13.22
N GLY A 80 6.25 -0.61 -13.65
CA GLY A 80 5.19 0.01 -12.87
C GLY A 80 4.84 -0.77 -11.59
N GLU A 81 4.74 -2.09 -11.67
CA GLU A 81 4.50 -2.94 -10.50
C GLU A 81 5.66 -2.88 -9.50
N LEU A 82 6.90 -2.86 -10.02
CA LEU A 82 8.08 -2.70 -9.18
C LEU A 82 8.12 -1.32 -8.53
N ALA A 83 7.87 -0.25 -9.28
CA ALA A 83 7.81 1.12 -8.77
C ALA A 83 6.74 1.27 -7.68
N CYS A 84 5.56 0.68 -7.90
CA CYS A 84 4.50 0.61 -6.90
C CYS A 84 5.01 -0.09 -5.62
N ALA A 85 5.57 -1.30 -5.73
CA ALA A 85 6.09 -2.03 -4.57
C ALA A 85 7.14 -1.21 -3.81
N LEU A 86 8.09 -0.59 -4.51
CA LEU A 86 9.15 0.24 -3.91
C LEU A 86 8.59 1.46 -3.19
N SER A 87 7.57 2.12 -3.74
CA SER A 87 6.93 3.27 -3.12
C SER A 87 6.25 2.89 -1.80
N HIS A 88 5.58 1.76 -1.74
CA HIS A 88 4.98 1.26 -0.50
C HIS A 88 6.03 0.80 0.52
N ILE A 89 7.07 0.10 0.07
CA ILE A 89 8.18 -0.33 0.94
C ILE A 89 8.87 0.88 1.59
N SER A 90 9.02 1.98 0.87
CA SER A 90 9.58 3.22 1.43
C SER A 90 8.71 3.82 2.53
N LEU A 91 7.37 3.72 2.42
CA LEU A 91 6.43 4.11 3.48
C LEU A 91 6.49 3.16 4.68
N TRP A 92 6.69 1.85 4.46
CA TRP A 92 6.94 0.93 5.57
C TRP A 92 8.22 1.31 6.33
N GLN A 93 9.26 1.70 5.59
CA GLN A 93 10.50 2.18 6.20
C GLN A 93 10.27 3.47 6.99
N LYS A 94 9.53 4.43 6.44
CA LYS A 94 9.14 5.66 7.15
C LYS A 94 8.40 5.35 8.44
N CYS A 95 7.40 4.46 8.39
CA CYS A 95 6.64 4.03 9.56
C CYS A 95 7.55 3.51 10.69
N VAL A 96 8.58 2.75 10.33
CA VAL A 96 9.56 2.23 11.29
C VAL A 96 10.48 3.31 11.82
N LEU A 97 10.98 4.20 10.97
CA LEU A 97 11.91 5.25 11.35
C LEU A 97 11.27 6.31 12.27
N ASP A 98 10.03 6.66 11.97
CA ASP A 98 9.28 7.64 12.75
C ASP A 98 8.67 7.04 14.03
N ASP A 99 8.64 5.71 14.13
CA ASP A 99 7.97 4.94 15.20
C ASP A 99 6.50 5.37 15.38
N GLN A 100 5.80 5.62 14.28
CA GLN A 100 4.41 6.08 14.24
C GLN A 100 3.58 5.28 13.26
N PRO A 101 2.32 4.92 13.61
CA PRO A 101 1.37 4.35 12.67
C PRO A 101 1.06 5.35 11.56
N LEU A 102 0.81 4.83 10.36
CA LEU A 102 0.42 5.64 9.22
C LEU A 102 -0.62 4.94 8.35
N VAL A 103 -1.28 5.75 7.52
CA VAL A 103 -2.18 5.29 6.47
C VAL A 103 -1.51 5.46 5.12
N VAL A 104 -1.51 4.42 4.31
CA VAL A 104 -1.04 4.44 2.93
C VAL A 104 -2.24 4.59 2.01
N LEU A 105 -2.20 5.56 1.12
CA LEU A 105 -3.20 5.78 0.08
C LEU A 105 -2.52 5.83 -1.29
N GLU A 106 -3.05 5.08 -2.25
CA GLU A 106 -2.70 5.30 -3.65
C GLU A 106 -3.46 6.53 -4.18
N HIS A 107 -2.96 7.17 -5.22
CA HIS A 107 -3.50 8.42 -5.75
C HIS A 107 -4.96 8.33 -6.22
N ASP A 108 -5.44 7.12 -6.53
CA ASP A 108 -6.82 6.86 -6.98
C ASP A 108 -7.79 6.55 -5.83
N SER A 109 -7.33 6.57 -4.60
CA SER A 109 -8.18 6.43 -3.41
C SER A 109 -9.02 7.68 -3.15
N VAL A 110 -10.21 7.47 -2.59
CA VAL A 110 -11.08 8.55 -2.09
C VAL A 110 -11.50 8.21 -0.67
N MET A 111 -11.00 8.97 0.30
CA MET A 111 -11.37 8.82 1.72
C MET A 111 -12.78 9.31 1.97
N VAL A 112 -13.54 8.60 2.81
CA VAL A 112 -14.91 8.96 3.18
C VAL A 112 -15.10 9.21 4.66
N GLN A 113 -14.13 8.82 5.48
CA GLN A 113 -14.10 9.07 6.93
C GLN A 113 -12.67 8.98 7.46
N PRO A 114 -12.35 9.64 8.61
CA PRO A 114 -11.02 9.58 9.18
C PRO A 114 -10.76 8.21 9.80
N TYR A 115 -9.53 7.74 9.71
CA TYR A 115 -9.10 6.52 10.37
C TYR A 115 -8.42 6.84 11.71
N LEU A 116 -8.87 6.20 12.78
CA LEU A 116 -8.32 6.35 14.11
C LEU A 116 -7.29 5.25 14.41
N ASN A 117 -6.21 5.60 15.10
CA ASN A 117 -5.09 4.70 15.42
C ASN A 117 -5.45 3.50 16.31
N HIS A 118 -6.65 3.44 16.87
CA HIS A 118 -7.03 2.43 17.85
C HIS A 118 -7.08 0.98 17.32
N SER A 119 -7.08 0.82 16.00
CA SER A 119 -7.26 -0.49 15.39
C SER A 119 -5.97 -1.08 14.81
N VAL A 120 -4.90 -0.30 14.74
CA VAL A 120 -3.60 -0.78 14.23
C VAL A 120 -2.81 -1.35 15.38
N PHE A 121 -2.73 -2.65 15.48
CA PHE A 121 -1.95 -3.34 16.50
C PHE A 121 -1.40 -4.65 15.95
N ASN A 122 -0.12 -4.65 15.60
CA ASN A 122 0.56 -5.80 14.98
C ASN A 122 -0.16 -6.35 13.73
N SER A 123 -0.87 -5.51 13.01
CA SER A 123 -1.68 -5.93 11.88
C SER A 123 -1.69 -4.88 10.77
N ILE A 124 -2.10 -5.31 9.60
CA ILE A 124 -2.45 -4.44 8.49
C ILE A 124 -3.96 -4.23 8.55
N CYS A 125 -4.40 -2.98 8.65
CA CYS A 125 -5.82 -2.65 8.56
C CYS A 125 -6.15 -2.23 7.13
N PHE A 126 -6.81 -3.10 6.38
CA PHE A 126 -7.31 -2.75 5.06
C PHE A 126 -8.51 -1.82 5.18
N LEU A 127 -8.42 -0.66 4.54
CA LEU A 127 -9.38 0.44 4.64
C LEU A 127 -10.23 0.58 3.37
N GLY A 128 -9.85 -0.12 2.32
CA GLY A 128 -10.51 -0.05 1.04
C GLY A 128 -11.83 -0.81 0.98
N SER A 129 -12.65 -0.48 -0.02
CA SER A 129 -13.83 -1.28 -0.35
C SER A 129 -13.40 -2.45 -1.23
N ASN A 130 -13.73 -3.64 -0.80
CA ASN A 130 -13.88 -4.77 -1.69
C ASN A 130 -15.39 -4.97 -1.90
N GLU A 131 -15.85 -5.36 -3.08
CA GLU A 131 -17.26 -5.62 -3.38
C GLU A 131 -17.91 -6.68 -2.46
N GLN A 132 -17.09 -7.39 -1.69
CA GLN A 132 -17.49 -8.42 -0.74
C GLN A 132 -17.44 -7.96 0.73
N VAL A 133 -17.25 -6.67 1.01
CA VAL A 133 -17.12 -6.20 2.39
C VAL A 133 -18.45 -6.25 3.11
N ASN A 134 -18.57 -7.21 3.98
CA ASN A 134 -19.52 -7.14 5.07
C ASN A 134 -19.08 -6.02 6.03
N GLN A 135 -20.00 -5.15 6.38
CA GLN A 135 -19.75 -4.08 7.34
C GLN A 135 -19.29 -4.67 8.68
N GLY A 136 -18.14 -4.25 9.17
CA GLY A 136 -17.64 -4.61 10.47
C GLY A 136 -16.18 -5.05 10.49
N TRP A 137 -15.64 -5.13 11.69
CA TRP A 137 -14.32 -5.64 11.95
C TRP A 137 -14.28 -7.15 11.69
N GLN A 138 -13.36 -7.58 10.84
CA GLN A 138 -13.10 -8.99 10.62
C GLN A 138 -11.62 -9.23 10.30
N VAL A 139 -11.12 -10.35 10.73
CA VAL A 139 -9.83 -10.88 10.29
C VAL A 139 -10.06 -11.55 8.94
N LEU A 140 -9.27 -11.21 7.92
CA LEU A 140 -9.35 -11.91 6.66
C LEU A 140 -8.98 -13.38 6.88
N PRO A 141 -9.83 -14.32 6.48
CA PRO A 141 -9.56 -15.72 6.72
C PRO A 141 -8.35 -16.18 5.94
N THR A 142 -7.48 -16.93 6.60
CA THR A 142 -6.52 -17.79 5.91
C THR A 142 -7.33 -18.94 5.30
N PRO A 143 -7.31 -19.15 3.97
CA PRO A 143 -8.08 -20.23 3.39
C PRO A 143 -7.63 -21.57 3.96
N PRO A 144 -8.56 -22.42 4.34
CA PRO A 144 -8.25 -23.72 4.89
C PRO A 144 -7.61 -24.68 3.87
N HIS A 145 -7.68 -24.37 2.57
CA HIS A 145 -7.14 -25.21 1.51
C HIS A 145 -6.49 -24.35 0.41
N ALA A 146 -5.23 -24.65 0.09
CA ALA A 146 -4.49 -24.03 -1.01
C ALA A 146 -5.13 -24.27 -2.39
N SER A 147 -6.15 -25.11 -2.48
CA SER A 147 -6.87 -25.47 -3.71
C SER A 147 -8.03 -24.53 -4.06
N GLU A 148 -8.42 -23.64 -3.16
CA GLU A 148 -9.59 -22.78 -3.38
C GLU A 148 -9.27 -21.45 -4.10
N GLY A 149 -8.14 -21.39 -4.79
CA GLY A 149 -7.77 -20.29 -5.65
C GLY A 149 -6.92 -19.21 -4.96
N PRO A 150 -6.10 -18.52 -5.74
CA PRO A 150 -5.08 -17.60 -5.23
C PRO A 150 -5.64 -16.31 -4.61
N ASN A 151 -6.93 -16.04 -4.71
CA ASN A 151 -7.50 -14.73 -4.41
C ASN A 151 -7.88 -14.50 -2.95
N TYR A 152 -7.78 -15.50 -2.08
CA TYR A 152 -8.24 -15.39 -0.69
C TYR A 152 -7.18 -14.93 0.31
N HIS A 153 -5.92 -14.78 -0.16
CA HIS A 153 -4.79 -14.53 0.72
C HIS A 153 -4.30 -13.08 0.74
N PHE A 154 -4.69 -12.25 -0.21
CA PHE A 154 -4.10 -10.92 -0.38
C PHE A 154 -5.10 -9.80 -0.20
N ILE A 155 -4.58 -8.62 0.09
CA ILE A 155 -5.36 -7.38 0.06
C ILE A 155 -5.57 -6.93 -1.39
N CYS A 156 -6.32 -7.66 -2.21
CA CYS A 156 -6.60 -7.21 -3.58
C CYS A 156 -6.81 -5.70 -3.62
N ARG A 157 -5.99 -4.98 -4.43
CA ARG A 157 -5.98 -3.52 -4.51
C ARG A 157 -5.49 -2.86 -3.21
N ALA A 158 -4.18 -2.75 -3.06
CA ALA A 158 -3.53 -2.11 -1.91
C ALA A 158 -3.73 -0.58 -1.84
N HIS A 159 -4.85 -0.07 -2.40
CA HIS A 159 -5.10 1.36 -2.56
C HIS A 159 -5.27 2.13 -1.24
N ALA A 160 -5.70 1.46 -0.16
CA ALA A 160 -5.85 2.09 1.14
C ALA A 160 -5.66 1.09 2.28
N TYR A 161 -4.68 1.30 3.14
CA TYR A 161 -4.47 0.49 4.34
C TYR A 161 -3.70 1.26 5.40
N ALA A 162 -3.84 0.84 6.66
CA ALA A 162 -3.09 1.35 7.79
C ALA A 162 -2.12 0.29 8.32
N ILE A 163 -0.95 0.74 8.78
CA ILE A 163 0.08 -0.09 9.41
C ILE A 163 0.63 0.58 10.66
N ASP A 164 1.15 -0.22 11.58
CA ASP A 164 1.95 0.24 12.70
C ASP A 164 3.45 -0.11 12.53
N PRO A 165 4.35 0.47 13.35
CA PRO A 165 5.78 0.20 13.24
C PRO A 165 6.15 -1.28 13.39
N THR A 166 5.38 -2.06 14.14
CA THR A 166 5.68 -3.49 14.37
C THR A 166 5.39 -4.31 13.12
N VAL A 167 4.22 -4.11 12.50
CA VAL A 167 3.91 -4.81 11.24
C VAL A 167 4.76 -4.30 10.10
N ALA A 168 5.10 -3.01 10.07
CA ALA A 168 6.01 -2.45 9.09
C ALA A 168 7.41 -3.11 9.14
N LYS A 169 7.96 -3.35 10.34
CA LYS A 169 9.21 -4.12 10.52
C LYS A 169 9.10 -5.53 9.94
N ASN A 170 7.98 -6.19 10.17
CA ASN A 170 7.76 -7.55 9.66
C ASN A 170 7.64 -7.57 8.12
N LEU A 171 6.94 -6.60 7.54
CA LEU A 171 6.86 -6.42 6.09
C LEU A 171 8.24 -6.16 5.47
N LEU A 172 9.03 -5.27 6.06
CA LEU A 172 10.40 -4.99 5.62
C LEU A 172 11.30 -6.22 5.73
N ALA A 173 11.26 -6.92 6.87
CA ALA A 173 12.04 -8.14 7.06
C ALA A 173 11.67 -9.22 6.03
N HIS A 174 10.40 -9.33 5.68
CA HIS A 174 9.93 -10.24 4.65
C HIS A 174 10.46 -9.84 3.28
N ALA A 175 10.36 -8.56 2.91
CA ALA A 175 10.86 -8.04 1.64
C ALA A 175 12.37 -8.19 1.51
N LEU A 176 13.14 -7.95 2.58
CA LEU A 176 14.59 -8.16 2.60
C LEU A 176 14.98 -9.64 2.44
N LYS A 177 14.21 -10.54 3.05
CA LYS A 177 14.51 -11.97 3.03
C LYS A 177 14.15 -12.63 1.69
N TYR A 178 12.98 -12.30 1.15
CA TYR A 178 12.44 -13.01 -0.01
C TYR A 178 12.50 -12.19 -1.30
N GLY A 179 12.81 -10.90 -1.20
CA GLY A 179 12.82 -9.98 -2.32
C GLY A 179 11.41 -9.52 -2.72
N ILE A 180 11.34 -8.74 -3.78
CA ILE A 180 10.09 -8.35 -4.44
C ILE A 180 9.74 -9.49 -5.40
N CYS A 181 8.83 -10.35 -4.98
CA CYS A 181 8.53 -11.63 -5.64
C CYS A 181 7.16 -11.64 -6.36
N ALA A 182 6.40 -10.57 -6.25
CA ALA A 182 5.07 -10.42 -6.85
C ALA A 182 4.64 -8.95 -6.86
N PRO A 183 3.55 -8.58 -7.57
CA PRO A 183 2.89 -7.30 -7.36
C PRO A 183 2.56 -7.09 -5.88
N LEU A 184 2.58 -5.83 -5.43
CA LEU A 184 2.49 -5.49 -4.01
C LEU A 184 1.25 -6.08 -3.32
N ASP A 185 0.10 -5.98 -3.96
CA ASP A 185 -1.17 -6.49 -3.43
C ASP A 185 -1.16 -8.03 -3.23
N ILE A 186 -0.29 -8.73 -3.94
CA ILE A 186 -0.03 -10.17 -3.77
C ILE A 186 1.03 -10.42 -2.69
N MET A 187 1.96 -9.48 -2.47
CA MET A 187 2.97 -9.62 -1.40
C MET A 187 2.37 -9.46 0.00
N ILE A 188 1.33 -8.65 0.15
CA ILE A 188 0.63 -8.45 1.41
C ILE A 188 -0.41 -9.57 1.59
N ARG A 189 0.01 -10.65 2.24
CA ARG A 189 -0.74 -11.91 2.32
C ARG A 189 -1.23 -12.19 3.73
N ALA A 190 -2.49 -12.58 3.85
CA ALA A 190 -3.13 -12.90 5.12
C ALA A 190 -2.60 -14.19 5.79
N ASP A 191 -1.94 -15.05 5.04
CA ASP A 191 -1.28 -16.25 5.59
C ASP A 191 0.11 -15.97 6.17
N ILE A 192 0.65 -14.76 5.91
CA ILE A 192 1.96 -14.33 6.43
C ILE A 192 1.79 -13.23 7.48
N PHE A 193 0.87 -12.30 7.22
CA PHE A 193 0.63 -11.14 8.08
C PHE A 193 -0.82 -11.12 8.57
N PRO A 194 -1.06 -10.74 9.82
CA PRO A 194 -2.43 -10.52 10.27
C PRO A 194 -3.00 -9.31 9.53
N ILE A 195 -4.07 -9.52 8.78
CA ILE A 195 -4.78 -8.48 8.04
C ILE A 195 -6.19 -8.37 8.61
N HIS A 196 -6.55 -7.16 9.02
CA HIS A 196 -7.90 -6.83 9.44
C HIS A 196 -8.56 -5.98 8.37
N GLN A 197 -9.80 -6.30 8.05
CA GLN A 197 -10.65 -5.48 7.24
C GLN A 197 -11.66 -4.78 8.13
N MET A 198 -11.66 -3.47 8.11
CA MET A 198 -12.68 -2.65 8.74
C MET A 198 -13.74 -2.25 7.71
N GLY A 199 -14.79 -1.57 8.13
CA GLY A 199 -15.73 -0.97 7.20
C GLY A 199 -15.04 -0.07 6.17
N VAL A 200 -15.78 0.41 5.19
CA VAL A 200 -15.23 1.23 4.11
C VAL A 200 -14.78 2.59 4.62
N TYR A 201 -13.49 2.85 4.59
CA TYR A 201 -12.86 4.15 4.89
C TYR A 201 -12.42 4.86 3.60
N ALA A 202 -12.11 4.09 2.56
CA ALA A 202 -11.72 4.62 1.27
C ALA A 202 -12.31 3.80 0.12
N TYR A 203 -12.64 4.46 -0.96
CA TYR A 203 -13.02 3.83 -2.22
C TYR A 203 -11.86 3.90 -3.20
N ASP A 204 -11.68 2.83 -3.96
CA ASP A 204 -10.91 2.82 -5.19
C ASP A 204 -11.80 3.38 -6.31
N VAL A 205 -11.43 4.50 -6.89
CA VAL A 205 -12.16 5.06 -8.03
C VAL A 205 -11.81 4.26 -9.26
N LYS A 206 -12.66 3.29 -9.56
CA LYS A 206 -12.65 2.57 -10.83
C LYS A 206 -12.86 3.57 -11.96
N GLY A 207 -11.90 3.82 -12.71
CA GLY A 207 -12.04 4.63 -13.90
C GLY A 207 -10.71 4.72 -14.61
N GLU A 208 -10.74 4.39 -15.87
CA GLU A 208 -9.87 4.93 -16.86
C GLU A 208 -8.38 4.90 -16.47
N ASP A 209 -7.68 3.91 -16.94
CA ASP A 209 -6.23 3.85 -17.03
C ASP A 209 -5.44 3.76 -15.71
N THR A 210 -5.05 2.56 -15.41
CA THR A 210 -4.00 2.31 -14.42
C THR A 210 -2.69 2.97 -14.87
N THR A 211 -1.92 3.55 -13.92
CA THR A 211 -0.54 4.00 -14.17
C THR A 211 0.42 2.83 -14.37
N ILE A 212 -0.01 1.60 -14.09
CA ILE A 212 0.76 0.39 -14.39
C ILE A 212 0.54 0.06 -15.88
N LEU A 213 1.33 0.68 -16.73
CA LEU A 213 1.29 0.45 -18.17
C LEU A 213 1.83 -0.93 -18.54
N GLY A 214 1.18 -1.57 -19.48
CA GLY A 214 1.68 -2.78 -20.12
C GLY A 214 1.10 -4.10 -19.60
N ARG A 215 0.09 -4.09 -18.72
CA ARG A 215 -0.71 -5.29 -18.49
C ARG A 215 -1.57 -5.59 -19.71
N PRO A 216 -1.40 -6.73 -20.38
CA PRO A 216 -2.39 -7.20 -21.34
C PRO A 216 -3.72 -7.41 -20.59
N LYS A 217 -4.85 -7.17 -21.25
CA LYS A 217 -6.20 -7.41 -20.69
C LYS A 217 -6.41 -8.84 -20.17
N GLU A 218 -5.50 -9.76 -20.46
CA GLU A 218 -5.59 -11.19 -20.20
C GLU A 218 -4.46 -11.72 -19.29
N GLY A 219 -3.89 -10.95 -18.40
CA GLY A 219 -2.89 -11.45 -17.46
C GLY A 219 -1.55 -10.70 -17.45
N ARG A 220 -0.56 -11.27 -16.79
CA ARG A 220 0.74 -10.68 -16.52
C ARG A 220 1.37 -9.99 -17.72
N SER A 221 1.96 -8.81 -17.50
CA SER A 221 2.67 -8.04 -18.53
C SER A 221 3.71 -8.87 -19.27
N THR A 222 3.75 -8.70 -20.59
CA THR A 222 4.75 -9.31 -21.47
C THR A 222 6.06 -8.53 -21.58
N LYS A 223 6.16 -7.34 -20.97
CA LYS A 223 7.40 -6.56 -20.96
C LYS A 223 8.26 -7.00 -19.78
N ARG A 224 9.25 -7.83 -20.05
CA ARG A 224 10.35 -8.16 -19.14
C ARG A 224 11.06 -6.90 -18.69
N ASN A 225 11.42 -6.84 -17.43
CA ASN A 225 12.38 -5.89 -16.90
C ASN A 225 13.80 -6.41 -17.25
N ASP A 226 14.17 -6.34 -18.52
CA ASP A 226 15.47 -6.84 -18.99
C ASP A 226 16.67 -5.99 -18.47
N ASN A 227 16.41 -4.90 -17.74
CA ASN A 227 17.41 -3.94 -17.27
C ASN A 227 17.61 -3.90 -15.75
N LEU A 228 17.12 -4.88 -15.03
CA LEU A 228 17.44 -5.01 -13.60
C LEU A 228 18.60 -5.98 -13.41
N GLU A 229 19.79 -5.57 -13.81
CA GLU A 229 21.03 -6.03 -13.20
C GLU A 229 21.18 -5.28 -11.87
N VAL A 230 21.00 -6.01 -10.78
CA VAL A 230 21.32 -5.56 -9.42
C VAL A 230 22.65 -6.17 -9.02
#